data_ea406bac5628631f55434c1b5c45692b
#
_entry.id   ea406bac5628631f55434c1b5c45692b
#
_cell.length_a   1.000
_cell.length_b   1.000
_cell.length_c   1.000
_cell.angle_alpha   90.00
_cell.angle_beta   90.00
_cell.angle_gamma   90.00
#
_symmetry.space_group_name_H-M   'P 1'
#
loop_
_entity.id
_entity.type
_entity.pdbx_description
1 polymer ?
#
loop_
_entity_poly.entity_id
_entity_poly.type
_entity_poly.pdbx_seq_one_letter_code
_entity_poly.pdbx_strand_id
1 'polypeptide(L)'
;MTEPAVKYRLIKTEKHTGARLGEIITPHGTFPTPMFMPVGTLATVKSMSPEELDEMGANIILSNTYHLWLRPGADIVNEAGKLHNFMNWKKGILTDSGGFQVFSLSDMRRIEEEGVHFRNHLNGSKLFLSPEISIDVQNKLGADIIMSFDECPDFHHTHDYVKDSIARTTRWAERGLKAHKSPDTQALFGILQGAGYKDLRIAHAKDMVSLDFPGYSIGGLSVGETKQEMNEVLDYLTPLIPDNKPRYLMGVGSPDSLIDGVIRGVDMFDCVLPTRIARNGTCMTSSGRLVVKNAKYERDFRPLDEKCNCYTCRNYTRAYIRHLFKTDETFGLRLTSYHNLYFLLNLMKQVRQAIMDDNLLEFREAFLEEYGFNKENARNC
;
A
#
# COMPACT_ATOMS: atom_id res chain seq x y z
N MET A 1 2.99 -22.90 21.10
CA MET A 1 2.66 -21.66 20.39
C MET A 1 2.07 -22.08 19.05
N THR A 2 0.85 -21.64 18.73
CA THR A 2 0.25 -21.87 17.41
C THR A 2 1.08 -21.17 16.34
N GLU A 3 1.25 -21.78 15.18
CA GLU A 3 1.96 -21.15 14.07
C GLU A 3 1.18 -19.89 13.62
N PRO A 4 1.88 -18.79 13.24
CA PRO A 4 1.20 -17.58 12.80
C PRO A 4 0.40 -17.83 11.52
N ALA A 5 -0.77 -17.18 11.39
CA ALA A 5 -1.65 -17.27 10.23
C ALA A 5 -0.97 -16.87 8.92
N VAL A 6 0.02 -15.98 8.99
CA VAL A 6 0.80 -15.53 7.85
C VAL A 6 2.29 -15.81 8.10
N LYS A 7 2.94 -16.36 7.09
CA LYS A 7 4.38 -16.69 7.10
C LYS A 7 5.06 -16.06 5.89
N TYR A 8 6.35 -15.78 6.04
CA TYR A 8 7.20 -15.34 4.95
C TYR A 8 8.27 -16.37 4.66
N ARG A 9 8.44 -16.71 3.38
CA ARG A 9 9.49 -17.59 2.89
C ARG A 9 10.40 -16.82 1.95
N LEU A 10 11.62 -16.52 2.37
CA LEU A 10 12.66 -15.98 1.50
C LEU A 10 13.14 -17.08 0.55
N ILE A 11 13.13 -16.80 -0.75
CA ILE A 11 13.60 -17.72 -1.81
C ILE A 11 15.00 -17.33 -2.25
N LYS A 12 15.23 -16.02 -2.48
CA LYS A 12 16.49 -15.51 -2.97
C LYS A 12 16.70 -14.05 -2.53
N THR A 13 17.94 -13.71 -2.21
CA THR A 13 18.40 -12.32 -2.13
C THR A 13 19.19 -12.02 -3.39
N GLU A 14 18.91 -10.87 -4.03
CA GLU A 14 19.63 -10.42 -5.23
C GLU A 14 21.09 -10.08 -4.88
N LYS A 15 22.03 -10.40 -5.77
CA LYS A 15 23.48 -10.36 -5.47
C LYS A 15 24.04 -8.97 -5.21
N HIS A 16 23.47 -7.94 -5.82
CA HIS A 16 24.04 -6.59 -5.86
C HIS A 16 23.26 -5.58 -5.01
N THR A 17 22.12 -6.00 -4.47
CA THR A 17 21.20 -5.15 -3.72
C THR A 17 20.65 -5.84 -2.48
N GLY A 18 19.80 -5.13 -1.72
CA GLY A 18 19.02 -5.74 -0.63
C GLY A 18 17.70 -6.38 -1.07
N ALA A 19 17.45 -6.45 -2.39
CA ALA A 19 16.18 -6.94 -2.92
C ALA A 19 15.97 -8.43 -2.62
N ARG A 20 14.73 -8.77 -2.26
CA ARG A 20 14.33 -10.08 -1.79
C ARG A 20 13.26 -10.67 -2.70
N LEU A 21 13.48 -11.86 -3.24
CA LEU A 21 12.44 -12.67 -3.84
C LEU A 21 11.92 -13.65 -2.80
N GLY A 22 10.64 -13.65 -2.54
CA GLY A 22 10.05 -14.49 -1.52
C GLY A 22 8.58 -14.80 -1.80
N GLU A 23 7.95 -15.39 -0.81
CA GLU A 23 6.52 -15.69 -0.80
C GLU A 23 5.91 -15.35 0.55
N ILE A 24 4.73 -14.76 0.51
CA ILE A 24 3.88 -14.60 1.68
C ILE A 24 2.79 -15.67 1.64
N ILE A 25 2.69 -16.45 2.70
CA ILE A 25 1.75 -17.56 2.84
C ILE A 25 0.64 -17.10 3.78
N THR A 26 -0.58 -17.09 3.30
CA THR A 26 -1.78 -16.65 4.04
C THR A 26 -2.84 -17.75 4.06
N PRO A 27 -3.89 -17.63 4.87
CA PRO A 27 -5.03 -18.57 4.81
C PRO A 27 -5.72 -18.65 3.43
N HIS A 28 -5.60 -17.59 2.60
CA HIS A 28 -6.21 -17.51 1.27
C HIS A 28 -5.24 -17.71 0.11
N GLY A 29 -4.04 -18.20 0.38
CA GLY A 29 -3.08 -18.58 -0.65
C GLY A 29 -1.64 -18.17 -0.38
N THR A 30 -0.76 -18.59 -1.30
CA THR A 30 0.66 -18.25 -1.30
C THR A 30 0.94 -17.29 -2.46
N PHE A 31 1.56 -16.16 -2.16
CA PHE A 31 1.72 -15.07 -3.09
C PHE A 31 3.18 -14.61 -3.20
N PRO A 32 3.69 -14.40 -4.43
CA PRO A 32 5.08 -14.00 -4.64
C PRO A 32 5.32 -12.55 -4.23
N THR A 33 6.46 -12.28 -3.63
CA THR A 33 6.98 -10.95 -3.31
C THR A 33 8.26 -10.64 -4.08
N PRO A 34 8.60 -9.37 -4.35
CA PRO A 34 7.87 -8.17 -3.96
C PRO A 34 6.54 -8.00 -4.72
N MET A 35 5.56 -7.33 -4.09
CA MET A 35 4.24 -7.12 -4.69
C MET A 35 3.68 -5.72 -4.45
N PHE A 36 2.79 -5.29 -5.35
CA PHE A 36 1.93 -4.12 -5.18
C PHE A 36 0.50 -4.57 -4.86
N MET A 37 -0.11 -3.95 -3.85
CA MET A 37 -1.47 -4.24 -3.39
C MET A 37 -2.43 -3.12 -3.85
N PRO A 38 -3.38 -3.41 -4.75
CA PRO A 38 -4.44 -2.45 -5.10
C PRO A 38 -5.29 -2.06 -3.89
N VAL A 39 -5.64 -0.76 -3.78
CA VAL A 39 -6.41 -0.24 -2.66
C VAL A 39 -7.91 -0.26 -2.94
N GLY A 40 -8.62 -1.02 -2.12
CA GLY A 40 -10.09 -1.15 -2.10
C GLY A 40 -10.72 -0.51 -0.87
N THR A 41 -10.76 0.82 -0.81
CA THR A 41 -11.13 1.63 0.38
C THR A 41 -12.44 1.22 1.04
N LEU A 42 -13.48 0.95 0.26
CA LEU A 42 -14.85 0.60 0.74
C LEU A 42 -15.24 -0.79 0.23
N ALA A 43 -14.41 -1.80 0.51
CA ALA A 43 -14.58 -3.16 0.03
C ALA A 43 -14.68 -3.25 -1.51
N THR A 44 -14.04 -2.32 -2.22
CA THR A 44 -13.93 -2.34 -3.67
C THR A 44 -12.73 -1.53 -4.15
N VAL A 45 -11.93 -2.08 -5.04
CA VAL A 45 -10.97 -1.31 -5.81
C VAL A 45 -11.75 -0.49 -6.84
N LYS A 46 -11.55 0.83 -6.83
CA LYS A 46 -12.39 1.76 -7.59
C LYS A 46 -12.57 1.35 -9.05
N SER A 47 -13.82 1.09 -9.45
CA SER A 47 -14.27 0.73 -10.80
C SER A 47 -13.77 -0.63 -11.29
N MET A 48 -13.28 -1.52 -10.42
CA MET A 48 -12.79 -2.87 -10.76
C MET A 48 -13.64 -3.94 -10.11
N SER A 49 -13.93 -5.01 -10.84
CA SER A 49 -14.49 -6.23 -10.25
C SER A 49 -13.39 -7.13 -9.68
N PRO A 50 -13.73 -8.04 -8.75
CA PRO A 50 -12.78 -9.05 -8.26
C PRO A 50 -12.18 -9.92 -9.38
N GLU A 51 -12.98 -10.26 -10.39
CA GLU A 51 -12.55 -11.06 -11.53
C GLU A 51 -11.50 -10.33 -12.38
N GLU A 52 -11.67 -9.02 -12.60
CA GLU A 52 -10.68 -8.21 -13.31
C GLU A 52 -9.37 -8.08 -12.52
N LEU A 53 -9.45 -7.96 -11.20
CA LEU A 53 -8.27 -7.94 -10.33
C LEU A 53 -7.53 -9.27 -10.36
N ASP A 54 -8.25 -10.39 -10.39
CA ASP A 54 -7.68 -11.73 -10.51
C ASP A 54 -7.00 -11.91 -11.88
N GLU A 55 -7.67 -11.53 -12.97
CA GLU A 55 -7.13 -11.57 -14.33
C GLU A 55 -5.85 -10.73 -14.47
N MET A 56 -5.77 -9.58 -13.82
CA MET A 56 -4.57 -8.74 -13.80
C MET A 56 -3.42 -9.32 -12.96
N GLY A 57 -3.70 -10.35 -12.15
CA GLY A 57 -2.71 -10.98 -11.27
C GLY A 57 -2.53 -10.26 -9.94
N ALA A 58 -3.54 -9.53 -9.44
CA ALA A 58 -3.55 -9.04 -8.07
C ALA A 58 -3.59 -10.22 -7.09
N ASN A 59 -2.80 -10.16 -6.05
CA ASN A 59 -2.63 -11.24 -5.08
C ASN A 59 -3.25 -10.88 -3.72
N ILE A 60 -2.88 -9.73 -3.20
CA ILE A 60 -3.43 -9.16 -1.97
C ILE A 60 -3.99 -7.79 -2.32
N ILE A 61 -5.15 -7.46 -1.79
CA ILE A 61 -5.75 -6.13 -1.88
C ILE A 61 -5.84 -5.51 -0.50
N LEU A 62 -5.79 -4.18 -0.44
CA LEU A 62 -5.90 -3.45 0.82
C LEU A 62 -7.31 -2.87 0.96
N SER A 63 -7.91 -3.00 2.15
CA SER A 63 -9.15 -2.32 2.53
C SER A 63 -8.95 -1.44 3.76
N ASN A 64 -9.65 -0.30 3.82
CA ASN A 64 -9.42 0.67 4.88
C ASN A 64 -10.39 0.47 6.06
N THR A 65 -9.84 0.16 7.21
CA THR A 65 -10.58 -0.09 8.47
C THR A 65 -11.47 1.09 8.86
N TYR A 66 -10.95 2.31 8.87
CA TYR A 66 -11.69 3.51 9.22
C TYR A 66 -12.96 3.68 8.37
N HIS A 67 -12.84 3.56 7.05
CA HIS A 67 -13.96 3.76 6.14
C HIS A 67 -15.02 2.66 6.28
N LEU A 68 -14.61 1.40 6.45
CA LEU A 68 -15.51 0.26 6.61
C LEU A 68 -16.17 0.23 7.98
N TRP A 69 -15.49 0.70 9.03
CA TRP A 69 -16.07 0.90 10.35
C TRP A 69 -17.22 1.91 10.34
N LEU A 70 -17.04 3.03 9.59
CA LEU A 70 -18.08 4.05 9.46
C LEU A 70 -19.21 3.65 8.52
N ARG A 71 -18.88 2.91 7.44
CA ARG A 71 -19.86 2.50 6.42
C ARG A 71 -19.35 1.28 5.64
N PRO A 72 -20.07 0.16 5.63
CA PRO A 72 -21.43 -0.05 6.19
C PRO A 72 -21.44 -0.28 7.71
N GLY A 73 -20.27 -0.46 8.35
CA GLY A 73 -20.11 -0.93 9.72
C GLY A 73 -19.51 -2.34 9.76
N ALA A 74 -18.58 -2.58 10.70
CA ALA A 74 -17.88 -3.85 10.80
C ALA A 74 -18.80 -5.04 11.11
N ASP A 75 -19.89 -4.81 11.85
CA ASP A 75 -20.85 -5.86 12.20
C ASP A 75 -21.57 -6.36 10.95
N ILE A 76 -22.01 -5.48 10.05
CA ILE A 76 -22.65 -5.87 8.77
C ILE A 76 -21.68 -6.70 7.92
N VAL A 77 -20.41 -6.31 7.84
CA VAL A 77 -19.40 -7.07 7.09
C VAL A 77 -19.17 -8.45 7.72
N ASN A 78 -19.12 -8.52 9.05
CA ASN A 78 -18.98 -9.78 9.78
C ASN A 78 -20.16 -10.72 9.54
N GLU A 79 -21.40 -10.23 9.61
CA GLU A 79 -22.63 -10.98 9.33
C GLU A 79 -22.69 -11.48 7.88
N ALA A 80 -22.14 -10.72 6.93
CA ALA A 80 -22.01 -11.12 5.52
C ALA A 80 -20.93 -12.18 5.26
N GLY A 81 -20.26 -12.67 6.31
CA GLY A 81 -19.19 -13.66 6.21
C GLY A 81 -17.84 -13.03 5.95
N LYS A 82 -17.58 -11.84 6.51
CA LYS A 82 -16.36 -11.07 6.45
C LYS A 82 -16.07 -10.50 5.05
N LEU A 83 -14.97 -9.76 4.89
CA LEU A 83 -14.64 -9.06 3.63
C LEU A 83 -14.56 -9.98 2.42
N HIS A 84 -13.97 -11.16 2.55
CA HIS A 84 -13.80 -12.10 1.45
C HIS A 84 -15.15 -12.47 0.81
N ASN A 85 -16.13 -12.79 1.63
CA ASN A 85 -17.49 -13.11 1.13
C ASN A 85 -18.26 -11.84 0.75
N PHE A 86 -18.14 -10.78 1.53
CA PHE A 86 -18.84 -9.51 1.29
C PHE A 86 -18.51 -8.91 -0.08
N MET A 87 -17.23 -8.98 -0.50
CA MET A 87 -16.79 -8.44 -1.79
C MET A 87 -16.48 -9.51 -2.85
N ASN A 88 -16.74 -10.78 -2.57
CA ASN A 88 -16.45 -11.92 -3.45
C ASN A 88 -14.97 -12.03 -3.87
N TRP A 89 -14.05 -11.65 -2.99
CA TRP A 89 -12.62 -11.79 -3.24
C TRP A 89 -12.08 -13.08 -2.61
N LYS A 90 -11.27 -13.87 -3.36
CA LYS A 90 -10.84 -15.21 -2.94
C LYS A 90 -9.37 -15.30 -2.53
N LYS A 91 -8.61 -14.22 -2.72
CA LYS A 91 -7.17 -14.15 -2.39
C LYS A 91 -6.93 -13.29 -1.14
N GLY A 92 -5.69 -12.94 -0.85
CA GLY A 92 -5.35 -12.23 0.36
C GLY A 92 -5.98 -10.84 0.49
N ILE A 93 -6.28 -10.45 1.72
CA ILE A 93 -6.71 -9.10 2.09
C ILE A 93 -5.84 -8.60 3.23
N LEU A 94 -5.44 -7.33 3.13
CA LEU A 94 -4.83 -6.56 4.21
C LEU A 94 -5.79 -5.43 4.61
N THR A 95 -6.01 -5.23 5.91
CA THR A 95 -6.65 -4.01 6.43
C THR A 95 -5.65 -3.13 7.13
N ASP A 96 -5.72 -1.80 6.91
CA ASP A 96 -4.94 -0.84 7.68
C ASP A 96 -5.46 -0.70 9.12
N SER A 97 -4.75 0.05 9.96
CA SER A 97 -5.16 0.29 11.36
C SER A 97 -6.33 1.27 11.52
N GLY A 98 -6.60 2.08 10.49
CA GLY A 98 -7.50 3.23 10.56
C GLY A 98 -6.86 4.49 11.15
N GLY A 99 -5.66 4.40 11.71
CA GLY A 99 -4.95 5.51 12.36
C GLY A 99 -4.68 6.66 11.39
N PHE A 100 -4.05 6.41 10.27
CA PHE A 100 -3.71 7.45 9.29
C PHE A 100 -4.93 8.28 8.85
N GLN A 101 -6.10 7.65 8.62
CA GLN A 101 -7.32 8.35 8.22
C GLN A 101 -7.84 9.26 9.33
N VAL A 102 -7.74 8.85 10.59
CA VAL A 102 -8.07 9.70 11.73
C VAL A 102 -7.15 10.92 11.79
N PHE A 103 -5.87 10.75 11.48
CA PHE A 103 -4.89 11.85 11.47
C PHE A 103 -5.03 12.76 10.24
N SER A 104 -5.40 12.24 9.08
CA SER A 104 -5.45 12.98 7.82
C SER A 104 -6.80 13.61 7.50
N LEU A 105 -7.91 13.07 8.02
CA LEU A 105 -9.28 13.50 7.67
C LEU A 105 -9.99 14.29 8.78
N SER A 106 -9.39 14.47 9.94
CA SER A 106 -10.00 15.19 11.06
C SER A 106 -9.15 16.37 11.49
N ASP A 107 -9.66 17.59 11.26
CA ASP A 107 -9.04 18.85 11.72
C ASP A 107 -9.10 19.01 13.25
N MET A 108 -10.05 18.34 13.91
CA MET A 108 -10.23 18.36 15.36
C MET A 108 -10.05 16.96 15.93
N ARG A 109 -8.81 16.64 16.28
CA ARG A 109 -8.45 15.41 16.98
C ARG A 109 -7.77 15.70 18.30
N ARG A 110 -7.97 14.83 19.28
CA ARG A 110 -7.27 14.83 20.56
C ARG A 110 -6.69 13.44 20.78
N ILE A 111 -5.36 13.39 20.85
CA ILE A 111 -4.61 12.16 21.04
C ILE A 111 -4.36 12.03 22.55
N GLU A 112 -4.70 10.88 23.10
CA GLU A 112 -4.52 10.50 24.50
C GLU A 112 -3.85 9.14 24.59
N GLU A 113 -3.46 8.72 25.78
CA GLU A 113 -2.86 7.38 25.99
C GLU A 113 -3.88 6.27 25.65
N GLU A 114 -5.14 6.50 25.93
CA GLU A 114 -6.23 5.56 25.70
C GLU A 114 -6.56 5.38 24.23
N GLY A 115 -6.35 6.42 23.42
CA GLY A 115 -6.69 6.42 21.99
C GLY A 115 -6.91 7.84 21.44
N VAL A 116 -7.69 7.98 20.39
CA VAL A 116 -7.90 9.24 19.68
C VAL A 116 -9.37 9.60 19.62
N HIS A 117 -9.71 10.79 20.13
CA HIS A 117 -11.01 11.45 19.93
C HIS A 117 -10.98 12.26 18.65
N PHE A 118 -11.99 12.12 17.83
CA PHE A 118 -12.10 12.84 16.54
C PHE A 118 -13.55 13.01 16.08
N ARG A 119 -13.75 13.70 14.98
CA ARG A 119 -15.07 13.85 14.36
C ARG A 119 -15.21 12.98 13.11
N ASN A 120 -16.36 12.33 13.01
CA ASN A 120 -16.76 11.59 11.81
C ASN A 120 -16.86 12.55 10.62
N HIS A 121 -16.09 12.32 9.58
CA HIS A 121 -16.08 13.17 8.37
C HIS A 121 -17.39 13.10 7.55
N LEU A 122 -18.25 12.10 7.80
CA LEU A 122 -19.53 11.95 7.10
C LEU A 122 -20.66 12.78 7.72
N ASN A 123 -20.71 12.89 9.05
CA ASN A 123 -21.84 13.50 9.77
C ASN A 123 -21.44 14.36 10.97
N GLY A 124 -20.15 14.56 11.22
CA GLY A 124 -19.65 15.41 12.29
C GLY A 124 -19.78 14.85 13.72
N SER A 125 -20.32 13.64 13.91
CA SER A 125 -20.46 13.03 15.24
C SER A 125 -19.11 12.80 15.90
N LYS A 126 -19.07 12.85 17.24
CA LYS A 126 -17.86 12.54 18.01
C LYS A 126 -17.61 11.04 18.02
N LEU A 127 -16.40 10.65 17.74
CA LEU A 127 -15.93 9.27 17.75
C LEU A 127 -14.68 9.13 18.60
N PHE A 128 -14.44 7.90 19.05
CA PHE A 128 -13.24 7.49 19.75
C PHE A 128 -12.71 6.20 19.13
N LEU A 129 -11.41 6.16 18.83
CA LEU A 129 -10.72 4.99 18.33
C LEU A 129 -9.52 4.68 19.22
N SER A 130 -9.51 3.47 19.78
CA SER A 130 -8.40 2.94 20.57
C SER A 130 -7.74 1.76 19.85
N PRO A 131 -6.56 1.31 20.31
CA PRO A 131 -5.96 0.06 19.80
C PRO A 131 -6.94 -1.11 19.84
N GLU A 132 -7.67 -1.29 20.93
CA GLU A 132 -8.62 -2.39 21.09
C GLU A 132 -9.79 -2.30 20.11
N ILE A 133 -10.32 -1.08 19.90
CA ILE A 133 -11.42 -0.86 18.93
C ILE A 133 -10.94 -1.11 17.51
N SER A 134 -9.75 -0.62 17.14
CA SER A 134 -9.16 -0.86 15.82
C SER A 134 -9.01 -2.37 15.56
N ILE A 135 -8.47 -3.11 16.52
CA ILE A 135 -8.31 -4.56 16.42
C ILE A 135 -9.66 -5.29 16.36
N ASP A 136 -10.65 -4.91 17.17
CA ASP A 136 -11.99 -5.51 17.12
C ASP A 136 -12.65 -5.32 15.76
N VAL A 137 -12.55 -4.11 15.20
CA VAL A 137 -13.04 -3.82 13.84
C VAL A 137 -12.33 -4.70 12.80
N GLN A 138 -11.00 -4.79 12.82
CA GLN A 138 -10.23 -5.60 11.88
C GLN A 138 -10.50 -7.10 12.06
N ASN A 139 -10.70 -7.59 13.29
CA ASN A 139 -11.10 -8.99 13.54
C ASN A 139 -12.48 -9.29 12.92
N LYS A 140 -13.43 -8.36 12.99
CA LYS A 140 -14.76 -8.48 12.35
C LYS A 140 -14.67 -8.40 10.84
N LEU A 141 -13.83 -7.54 10.29
CA LEU A 141 -13.57 -7.44 8.84
C LEU A 141 -12.94 -8.71 8.28
N GLY A 142 -12.08 -9.39 9.04
CA GLY A 142 -11.58 -10.72 8.73
C GLY A 142 -10.53 -10.78 7.62
N ALA A 143 -9.70 -9.74 7.47
CA ALA A 143 -8.55 -9.75 6.57
C ALA A 143 -7.47 -10.74 7.04
N ASP A 144 -6.63 -11.24 6.12
CA ASP A 144 -5.49 -12.12 6.45
C ASP A 144 -4.41 -11.38 7.23
N ILE A 145 -4.17 -10.13 6.86
CA ILE A 145 -3.19 -9.24 7.51
C ILE A 145 -3.94 -8.05 8.08
N ILE A 146 -3.71 -7.78 9.36
CA ILE A 146 -4.22 -6.63 10.08
C ILE A 146 -3.08 -5.81 10.66
N MET A 147 -3.31 -4.53 10.91
CA MET A 147 -2.25 -3.60 11.30
C MET A 147 -2.43 -3.12 12.74
N SER A 148 -1.32 -2.99 13.48
CA SER A 148 -1.33 -2.36 14.80
C SER A 148 -1.77 -0.89 14.68
N PHE A 149 -2.50 -0.41 15.70
CA PHE A 149 -2.90 0.99 15.75
C PHE A 149 -1.68 1.84 16.11
N ASP A 150 -1.43 2.89 15.33
CA ASP A 150 -0.23 3.72 15.42
C ASP A 150 -0.57 5.21 15.35
N GLU A 151 0.32 6.03 15.87
CA GLU A 151 0.34 7.46 15.61
C GLU A 151 1.35 7.75 14.51
N CYS A 152 0.90 8.41 13.43
CA CYS A 152 1.73 8.84 12.32
C CYS A 152 1.97 10.36 12.42
N PRO A 153 3.05 10.83 13.10
CA PRO A 153 3.38 12.24 13.14
C PRO A 153 3.87 12.74 11.77
N ASP A 154 3.74 14.05 11.54
CA ASP A 154 4.34 14.70 10.38
C ASP A 154 5.85 14.45 10.34
N PHE A 155 6.41 14.29 9.14
CA PHE A 155 7.83 13.95 8.93
C PHE A 155 8.79 14.98 9.56
N HIS A 156 8.37 16.24 9.58
CA HIS A 156 9.15 17.37 10.13
C HIS A 156 8.72 17.81 11.55
N HIS A 157 7.92 17.00 12.26
CA HIS A 157 7.54 17.32 13.63
C HIS A 157 8.74 17.34 14.58
N THR A 158 8.66 18.01 15.73
CA THR A 158 9.79 18.14 16.69
C THR A 158 10.23 16.77 17.23
N HIS A 159 11.53 16.64 17.51
CA HIS A 159 12.13 15.39 18.03
C HIS A 159 11.46 14.91 19.31
N ASP A 160 11.21 15.81 20.27
CA ASP A 160 10.58 15.44 21.56
C ASP A 160 9.15 14.90 21.36
N TYR A 161 8.35 15.54 20.49
CA TYR A 161 7.02 15.03 20.16
C TYR A 161 7.08 13.64 19.53
N VAL A 162 7.97 13.45 18.55
CA VAL A 162 8.13 12.16 17.87
C VAL A 162 8.58 11.09 18.85
N LYS A 163 9.45 11.41 19.79
CA LYS A 163 9.88 10.50 20.87
C LYS A 163 8.70 10.03 21.72
N ASP A 164 7.82 10.94 22.14
CA ASP A 164 6.62 10.61 22.89
C ASP A 164 5.61 9.80 22.06
N SER A 165 5.47 10.15 20.78
CA SER A 165 4.59 9.49 19.82
C SER A 165 4.99 8.02 19.59
N ILE A 166 6.28 7.74 19.34
CA ILE A 166 6.74 6.35 19.15
C ILE A 166 6.60 5.51 20.42
N ALA A 167 6.87 6.09 21.60
CA ALA A 167 6.66 5.40 22.88
C ALA A 167 5.18 5.04 23.08
N ARG A 168 4.25 5.93 22.72
CA ARG A 168 2.80 5.66 22.74
C ARG A 168 2.45 4.58 21.73
N THR A 169 2.97 4.66 20.52
CA THR A 169 2.73 3.66 19.46
C THR A 169 3.20 2.27 19.90
N THR A 170 4.34 2.13 20.58
CA THR A 170 4.77 0.85 21.16
C THR A 170 3.76 0.31 22.16
N ARG A 171 3.29 1.14 23.11
CA ARG A 171 2.27 0.71 24.10
C ARG A 171 0.94 0.34 23.43
N TRP A 172 0.54 1.08 22.39
CA TRP A 172 -0.64 0.76 21.59
C TRP A 172 -0.49 -0.56 20.83
N ALA A 173 0.71 -0.86 20.32
CA ALA A 173 1.01 -2.13 19.67
C ALA A 173 0.91 -3.31 20.65
N GLU A 174 1.43 -3.18 21.88
CA GLU A 174 1.27 -4.17 22.95
C GLU A 174 -0.19 -4.40 23.32
N ARG A 175 -0.99 -3.33 23.42
CA ARG A 175 -2.43 -3.42 23.67
C ARG A 175 -3.15 -4.11 22.52
N GLY A 176 -2.77 -3.81 21.27
CA GLY A 176 -3.29 -4.46 20.07
C GLY A 176 -3.02 -5.96 20.06
N LEU A 177 -1.80 -6.39 20.42
CA LEU A 177 -1.45 -7.82 20.55
C LEU A 177 -2.34 -8.53 21.57
N LYS A 178 -2.61 -7.90 22.71
CA LYS A 178 -3.48 -8.46 23.76
C LYS A 178 -4.95 -8.51 23.34
N ALA A 179 -5.40 -7.55 22.53
CA ALA A 179 -6.78 -7.45 22.05
C ALA A 179 -7.08 -8.38 20.88
N HIS A 180 -6.05 -8.85 20.16
CA HIS A 180 -6.21 -9.69 18.97
C HIS A 180 -6.76 -11.07 19.32
N LYS A 181 -7.96 -11.41 18.76
CA LYS A 181 -8.72 -12.63 19.09
C LYS A 181 -8.67 -13.72 18.02
N SER A 182 -8.06 -13.44 16.87
CA SER A 182 -8.08 -14.34 15.72
C SER A 182 -6.67 -14.67 15.18
N PRO A 183 -5.66 -14.97 16.03
CA PRO A 183 -4.26 -15.16 15.59
C PRO A 183 -4.07 -16.38 14.66
N ASP A 184 -4.99 -17.33 14.68
CA ASP A 184 -4.95 -18.53 13.83
C ASP A 184 -5.38 -18.25 12.37
N THR A 185 -6.08 -17.14 12.13
CA THR A 185 -6.61 -16.76 10.79
C THR A 185 -6.19 -15.39 10.34
N GLN A 186 -5.64 -14.55 11.21
CA GLN A 186 -5.21 -13.20 10.91
C GLN A 186 -3.84 -12.93 11.54
N ALA A 187 -2.94 -12.30 10.80
CA ALA A 187 -1.64 -11.89 11.32
C ALA A 187 -1.63 -10.38 11.59
N LEU A 188 -1.35 -10.01 12.84
CA LEU A 188 -1.18 -8.62 13.23
C LEU A 188 0.25 -8.17 12.91
N PHE A 189 0.43 -7.19 12.01
CA PHE A 189 1.71 -6.58 11.69
C PHE A 189 1.98 -5.35 12.56
N GLY A 190 3.23 -5.20 13.00
CA GLY A 190 3.70 -4.00 13.71
C GLY A 190 4.02 -2.88 12.72
N ILE A 191 3.84 -1.61 13.14
CA ILE A 191 4.17 -0.43 12.31
C ILE A 191 5.34 0.31 12.94
N LEU A 192 6.41 0.50 12.18
CA LEU A 192 7.60 1.23 12.56
C LEU A 192 7.43 2.72 12.24
N GLN A 193 7.55 3.58 13.24
CA GLN A 193 7.42 5.03 13.13
C GLN A 193 8.73 5.74 13.57
N GLY A 194 8.77 7.07 13.54
CA GLY A 194 9.93 7.87 14.01
C GLY A 194 10.20 9.10 13.14
N ALA A 195 9.26 9.47 12.26
CA ALA A 195 9.34 10.67 11.40
C ALA A 195 10.70 10.75 10.65
N GLY A 196 11.33 11.91 10.57
CA GLY A 196 12.63 12.12 9.93
C GLY A 196 13.85 11.78 10.82
N TYR A 197 13.67 11.25 12.04
CA TYR A 197 14.75 11.09 13.02
C TYR A 197 15.31 9.67 13.02
N LYS A 198 16.55 9.53 12.55
CA LYS A 198 17.24 8.23 12.44
C LYS A 198 17.37 7.51 13.78
N ASP A 199 17.74 8.21 14.84
CA ASP A 199 17.89 7.66 16.19
C ASP A 199 16.57 7.11 16.73
N LEU A 200 15.48 7.87 16.56
CA LEU A 200 14.14 7.47 16.99
C LEU A 200 13.60 6.29 16.18
N ARG A 201 13.80 6.28 14.84
CA ARG A 201 13.40 5.15 14.00
C ARG A 201 14.13 3.86 14.37
N ILE A 202 15.44 3.94 14.64
CA ILE A 202 16.23 2.78 15.07
C ILE A 202 15.78 2.29 16.45
N ALA A 203 15.55 3.19 17.39
CA ALA A 203 15.05 2.84 18.72
C ALA A 203 13.69 2.14 18.63
N HIS A 204 12.73 2.77 17.96
CA HIS A 204 11.38 2.22 17.80
C HIS A 204 11.37 0.88 17.04
N ALA A 205 12.21 0.73 15.99
CA ALA A 205 12.33 -0.53 15.30
C ALA A 205 12.79 -1.67 16.22
N LYS A 206 13.75 -1.42 17.11
CA LYS A 206 14.21 -2.40 18.10
C LYS A 206 13.10 -2.77 19.10
N ASP A 207 12.37 -1.79 19.60
CA ASP A 207 11.24 -2.00 20.51
C ASP A 207 10.15 -2.84 19.83
N MET A 208 9.75 -2.47 18.61
CA MET A 208 8.72 -3.18 17.87
C MET A 208 9.15 -4.61 17.46
N VAL A 209 10.41 -4.81 17.06
CA VAL A 209 10.94 -6.14 16.72
C VAL A 209 10.97 -7.04 17.94
N SER A 210 11.22 -6.50 19.14
CA SER A 210 11.18 -7.27 20.39
C SER A 210 9.79 -7.83 20.74
N LEU A 211 8.72 -7.26 20.18
CA LEU A 211 7.35 -7.76 20.33
C LEU A 211 7.02 -8.96 19.39
N ASP A 212 7.93 -9.32 18.50
CA ASP A 212 7.87 -10.49 17.61
C ASP A 212 6.58 -10.59 16.75
N PHE A 213 6.23 -9.52 16.06
CA PHE A 213 5.12 -9.56 15.10
C PHE A 213 5.38 -10.51 13.92
N PRO A 214 4.33 -11.11 13.32
CA PRO A 214 4.45 -11.91 12.09
C PRO A 214 5.02 -11.16 10.88
N GLY A 215 4.94 -9.82 10.88
CA GLY A 215 5.48 -8.94 9.84
C GLY A 215 5.57 -7.50 10.31
N TYR A 216 6.27 -6.67 9.57
CA TYR A 216 6.52 -5.27 9.93
C TYR A 216 6.25 -4.33 8.77
N SER A 217 5.59 -3.22 9.10
CA SER A 217 5.34 -2.13 8.16
C SER A 217 6.20 -0.93 8.50
N ILE A 218 6.62 -0.21 7.47
CA ILE A 218 7.37 1.04 7.59
C ILE A 218 6.38 2.16 7.34
N GLY A 219 5.97 2.83 8.41
CA GLY A 219 5.06 3.96 8.41
C GLY A 219 5.78 5.32 8.44
N GLY A 220 5.01 6.41 8.33
CA GLY A 220 5.52 7.78 8.41
C GLY A 220 6.47 8.14 7.26
N LEU A 221 6.29 7.52 6.09
CA LEU A 221 6.91 7.87 4.83
C LEU A 221 5.81 8.13 3.78
N SER A 222 6.16 8.83 2.68
CA SER A 222 5.18 9.35 1.70
C SER A 222 4.19 10.36 2.31
N VAL A 223 4.64 11.12 3.31
CA VAL A 223 3.86 12.12 4.08
C VAL A 223 4.52 13.51 4.10
N GLY A 224 5.43 13.80 3.17
CA GLY A 224 6.06 15.12 3.02
C GLY A 224 7.58 15.11 2.85
N GLU A 225 8.23 13.97 3.03
CA GLU A 225 9.66 13.82 2.79
C GLU A 225 9.98 13.76 1.29
N THR A 226 11.25 14.06 0.98
CA THR A 226 11.80 13.85 -0.36
C THR A 226 12.04 12.35 -0.62
N LYS A 227 12.15 11.99 -1.90
CA LYS A 227 12.51 10.63 -2.29
C LYS A 227 13.88 10.20 -1.74
N GLN A 228 14.83 11.13 -1.64
CA GLN A 228 16.15 10.85 -1.06
C GLN A 228 16.03 10.50 0.42
N GLU A 229 15.31 11.30 1.21
CA GLU A 229 15.08 11.05 2.63
C GLU A 229 14.37 9.70 2.85
N MET A 230 13.35 9.38 2.04
CA MET A 230 12.71 8.07 2.09
C MET A 230 13.71 6.93 1.85
N ASN A 231 14.54 7.04 0.83
CA ASN A 231 15.55 6.05 0.51
C ASN A 231 16.58 5.88 1.63
N GLU A 232 17.06 6.98 2.21
CA GLU A 232 17.98 6.97 3.35
C GLU A 232 17.36 6.27 4.58
N VAL A 233 16.07 6.51 4.84
CA VAL A 233 15.36 5.80 5.91
C VAL A 233 15.34 4.30 5.65
N LEU A 234 15.02 3.87 4.43
CA LEU A 234 14.98 2.45 4.09
C LEU A 234 16.34 1.79 4.19
N ASP A 235 17.42 2.48 3.81
CA ASP A 235 18.79 1.94 3.84
C ASP A 235 19.23 1.51 5.26
N TYR A 236 18.85 2.23 6.30
CA TYR A 236 19.21 1.87 7.67
C TYR A 236 18.13 1.11 8.44
N LEU A 237 16.88 1.16 8.00
CA LEU A 237 15.74 0.58 8.75
C LEU A 237 15.45 -0.87 8.34
N THR A 238 15.45 -1.18 7.05
CA THR A 238 15.14 -2.53 6.57
C THR A 238 16.07 -3.61 7.11
N PRO A 239 17.40 -3.37 7.30
CA PRO A 239 18.28 -4.37 7.92
C PRO A 239 17.97 -4.69 9.40
N LEU A 240 17.17 -3.85 10.08
CA LEU A 240 16.77 -4.10 11.47
C LEU A 240 15.58 -5.07 11.56
N ILE A 241 14.88 -5.30 10.47
CA ILE A 241 13.73 -6.22 10.40
C ILE A 241 14.26 -7.62 10.09
N PRO A 242 13.88 -8.65 10.86
CA PRO A 242 14.35 -10.03 10.64
C PRO A 242 14.05 -10.53 9.22
N ASP A 243 14.95 -11.34 8.65
CA ASP A 243 14.85 -11.81 7.27
C ASP A 243 13.68 -12.76 7.02
N ASN A 244 13.22 -13.44 8.06
CA ASN A 244 12.06 -14.35 8.00
C ASN A 244 10.71 -13.63 8.18
N LYS A 245 10.70 -12.29 8.18
CA LYS A 245 9.50 -11.48 8.30
C LYS A 245 9.30 -10.64 7.03
N PRO A 246 8.05 -10.47 6.54
CA PRO A 246 7.76 -9.59 5.41
C PRO A 246 7.90 -8.12 5.83
N ARG A 247 8.33 -7.29 4.89
CA ARG A 247 8.58 -5.84 5.04
C ARG A 247 7.63 -5.07 4.13
N TYR A 248 6.75 -4.29 4.73
CA TYR A 248 5.72 -3.56 4.01
C TYR A 248 5.95 -2.05 4.10
N LEU A 249 6.18 -1.38 2.97
CA LEU A 249 6.27 0.09 2.87
C LEU A 249 4.92 0.66 2.50
N MET A 250 4.32 1.43 3.44
CA MET A 250 2.96 1.91 3.34
C MET A 250 2.85 3.15 2.44
N GLY A 251 1.82 3.18 1.59
CA GLY A 251 1.41 4.37 0.85
C GLY A 251 2.27 4.74 -0.36
N VAL A 252 3.21 3.90 -0.77
CA VAL A 252 4.15 4.15 -1.88
C VAL A 252 3.72 3.43 -3.14
N GLY A 253 3.60 4.15 -4.27
CA GLY A 253 3.08 3.59 -5.52
C GLY A 253 3.54 4.29 -6.80
N SER A 254 4.52 5.19 -6.77
CA SER A 254 5.18 5.63 -8.01
C SER A 254 6.13 4.54 -8.51
N PRO A 255 6.20 4.29 -9.83
CA PRO A 255 6.98 3.17 -10.37
C PRO A 255 8.45 3.17 -9.95
N ASP A 256 9.08 4.34 -9.93
CA ASP A 256 10.46 4.54 -9.50
C ASP A 256 10.66 4.25 -8.00
N SER A 257 9.75 4.72 -7.15
CA SER A 257 9.82 4.47 -5.70
C SER A 257 9.56 3.01 -5.36
N LEU A 258 8.73 2.29 -6.14
CA LEU A 258 8.55 0.86 -5.99
C LEU A 258 9.86 0.10 -6.23
N ILE A 259 10.55 0.39 -7.35
CA ILE A 259 11.83 -0.26 -7.67
C ILE A 259 12.89 0.09 -6.62
N ASP A 260 12.99 1.36 -6.22
CA ASP A 260 13.96 1.82 -5.22
C ASP A 260 13.71 1.22 -3.83
N GLY A 261 12.44 1.02 -3.45
CA GLY A 261 12.07 0.32 -2.22
C GLY A 261 12.42 -1.16 -2.26
N VAL A 262 12.18 -1.83 -3.39
CA VAL A 262 12.57 -3.24 -3.59
C VAL A 262 14.08 -3.41 -3.48
N ILE A 263 14.87 -2.56 -4.12
CA ILE A 263 16.35 -2.57 -4.03
C ILE A 263 16.81 -2.54 -2.56
N ARG A 264 16.04 -1.89 -1.69
CA ARG A 264 16.31 -1.77 -0.24
C ARG A 264 15.65 -2.84 0.62
N GLY A 265 15.10 -3.87 0.00
CA GLY A 265 14.57 -5.05 0.70
C GLY A 265 13.13 -4.95 1.15
N VAL A 266 12.31 -4.07 0.55
CA VAL A 266 10.87 -4.02 0.78
C VAL A 266 10.15 -5.09 -0.05
N ASP A 267 9.19 -5.77 0.56
CA ASP A 267 8.44 -6.88 -0.04
C ASP A 267 7.02 -6.51 -0.49
N MET A 268 6.39 -5.54 0.16
CA MET A 268 4.98 -5.21 -0.04
C MET A 268 4.79 -3.69 -0.13
N PHE A 269 3.89 -3.28 -1.01
CA PHE A 269 3.54 -1.87 -1.24
C PHE A 269 2.05 -1.73 -1.49
N ASP A 270 1.49 -0.58 -1.12
CA ASP A 270 0.15 -0.15 -1.52
C ASP A 270 0.15 1.31 -1.90
N CYS A 271 -0.77 1.73 -2.74
CA CYS A 271 -1.06 3.13 -2.94
C CYS A 271 -2.37 3.33 -3.71
N VAL A 272 -3.09 4.39 -3.40
CA VAL A 272 -4.27 4.83 -4.17
C VAL A 272 -3.90 5.53 -5.48
N LEU A 273 -2.62 5.85 -5.70
CA LEU A 273 -2.12 6.64 -6.83
C LEU A 273 -2.62 6.11 -8.19
N PRO A 274 -2.49 4.81 -8.54
CA PRO A 274 -2.84 4.34 -9.87
C PRO A 274 -4.31 4.61 -10.23
N THR A 275 -5.24 4.32 -9.31
CA THR A 275 -6.67 4.57 -9.54
C THR A 275 -7.05 6.03 -9.36
N ARG A 276 -6.37 6.79 -8.48
CA ARG A 276 -6.60 8.22 -8.27
C ARG A 276 -6.28 9.03 -9.52
N ILE A 277 -5.08 8.85 -10.10
CA ILE A 277 -4.68 9.58 -11.31
C ILE A 277 -5.46 9.11 -12.54
N ALA A 278 -5.78 7.82 -12.63
CA ALA A 278 -6.59 7.26 -13.71
C ALA A 278 -7.96 7.95 -13.81
N ARG A 279 -8.65 8.12 -12.68
CA ARG A 279 -9.94 8.82 -12.65
C ARG A 279 -9.85 10.29 -13.09
N ASN A 280 -8.66 10.86 -13.09
CA ASN A 280 -8.40 12.20 -13.64
C ASN A 280 -7.89 12.16 -15.10
N GLY A 281 -7.85 10.97 -15.72
CA GLY A 281 -7.42 10.77 -17.10
C GLY A 281 -5.89 10.72 -17.28
N THR A 282 -5.14 10.45 -16.22
CA THR A 282 -3.68 10.26 -16.28
C THR A 282 -3.36 8.77 -16.25
N CYS A 283 -2.66 8.29 -17.30
CA CYS A 283 -2.25 6.91 -17.45
C CYS A 283 -0.73 6.77 -17.26
N MET A 284 -0.31 5.69 -16.64
CA MET A 284 1.08 5.26 -16.54
C MET A 284 1.41 4.45 -17.81
N THR A 285 2.46 4.83 -18.53
CA THR A 285 2.89 4.09 -19.73
C THR A 285 4.37 3.79 -19.67
N SER A 286 4.86 2.89 -20.52
CA SER A 286 6.29 2.60 -20.62
C SER A 286 7.14 3.85 -20.93
N SER A 287 6.56 4.86 -21.58
CA SER A 287 7.22 6.12 -21.91
C SER A 287 6.85 7.28 -20.97
N GLY A 288 6.40 6.99 -19.75
CA GLY A 288 6.02 7.99 -18.75
C GLY A 288 4.51 8.23 -18.65
N ARG A 289 4.14 9.35 -18.03
CA ARG A 289 2.73 9.69 -17.81
C ARG A 289 2.07 10.28 -19.06
N LEU A 290 0.87 9.81 -19.36
CA LEU A 290 0.05 10.27 -20.45
C LEU A 290 -1.28 10.84 -19.91
N VAL A 291 -1.57 12.12 -20.18
CA VAL A 291 -2.88 12.72 -19.83
C VAL A 291 -3.81 12.60 -21.03
N VAL A 292 -4.65 11.56 -21.06
CA VAL A 292 -5.46 11.18 -22.23
C VAL A 292 -6.48 12.26 -22.63
N LYS A 293 -6.87 13.15 -21.72
CA LYS A 293 -7.80 14.28 -21.99
C LYS A 293 -7.22 15.36 -22.90
N ASN A 294 -5.90 15.39 -23.13
CA ASN A 294 -5.25 16.41 -23.94
C ASN A 294 -5.72 16.38 -25.40
N ALA A 295 -5.83 17.55 -26.03
CA ALA A 295 -6.34 17.71 -27.39
C ALA A 295 -5.56 16.90 -28.43
N LYS A 296 -4.24 16.75 -28.26
CA LYS A 296 -3.38 15.99 -29.16
C LYS A 296 -3.80 14.52 -29.38
N TYR A 297 -4.61 13.95 -28.47
CA TYR A 297 -5.08 12.58 -28.55
C TYR A 297 -6.46 12.43 -29.23
N GLU A 298 -7.04 13.50 -29.73
CA GLU A 298 -8.37 13.48 -30.39
C GLU A 298 -8.41 12.56 -31.60
N ARG A 299 -7.31 12.50 -32.35
CA ARG A 299 -7.16 11.65 -33.55
C ARG A 299 -6.02 10.63 -33.41
N ASP A 300 -5.67 10.28 -32.13
CA ASP A 300 -4.66 9.26 -31.87
C ASP A 300 -5.36 7.90 -31.67
N PHE A 301 -5.31 7.06 -32.69
CA PHE A 301 -5.93 5.74 -32.69
C PHE A 301 -5.02 4.62 -32.19
N ARG A 302 -3.87 4.96 -31.60
CA ARG A 302 -2.98 4.01 -30.91
C ARG A 302 -3.53 3.66 -29.52
N PRO A 303 -3.10 2.53 -28.92
CA PRO A 303 -3.41 2.20 -27.52
C PRO A 303 -2.81 3.21 -26.56
N LEU A 304 -3.21 3.16 -25.28
CA LEU A 304 -2.58 4.00 -24.23
C LEU A 304 -1.06 3.78 -24.18
N ASP A 305 -0.64 2.54 -24.23
CA ASP A 305 0.75 2.12 -24.26
C ASP A 305 0.94 0.98 -25.27
N GLU A 306 1.81 1.17 -26.26
CA GLU A 306 2.05 0.22 -27.35
C GLU A 306 2.78 -1.06 -26.89
N LYS A 307 3.47 -1.00 -25.72
CA LYS A 307 4.14 -2.15 -25.10
C LYS A 307 3.24 -2.89 -24.09
N CYS A 308 2.04 -2.40 -23.83
CA CYS A 308 1.14 -2.94 -22.82
C CYS A 308 0.11 -3.90 -23.42
N ASN A 309 0.01 -5.11 -22.83
CA ASN A 309 -0.93 -6.14 -23.25
C ASN A 309 -2.20 -6.21 -22.40
N CYS A 310 -2.53 -5.17 -21.62
CA CYS A 310 -3.74 -5.16 -20.81
C CYS A 310 -5.00 -5.11 -21.66
N TYR A 311 -6.15 -5.47 -21.08
CA TYR A 311 -7.45 -5.42 -21.74
C TYR A 311 -7.71 -4.07 -22.44
N THR A 312 -7.42 -2.97 -21.76
CA THR A 312 -7.63 -1.62 -22.31
C THR A 312 -6.78 -1.38 -23.57
N CYS A 313 -5.47 -1.68 -23.52
CA CYS A 313 -4.57 -1.42 -24.65
C CYS A 313 -4.83 -2.32 -25.85
N ARG A 314 -5.30 -3.55 -25.62
CA ARG A 314 -5.65 -4.48 -26.74
C ARG A 314 -6.94 -4.09 -27.48
N ASN A 315 -7.84 -3.35 -26.83
CA ASN A 315 -9.19 -3.16 -27.35
C ASN A 315 -9.56 -1.71 -27.65
N TYR A 316 -8.88 -0.72 -27.04
CA TYR A 316 -9.31 0.68 -27.10
C TYR A 316 -8.17 1.63 -27.43
N THR A 317 -8.52 2.72 -28.13
CA THR A 317 -7.59 3.75 -28.57
C THR A 317 -7.60 4.96 -27.64
N ARG A 318 -6.53 5.75 -27.65
CA ARG A 318 -6.44 7.03 -26.94
C ARG A 318 -7.58 7.98 -27.31
N ALA A 319 -7.93 8.04 -28.61
CA ALA A 319 -9.02 8.87 -29.10
C ALA A 319 -10.37 8.49 -28.49
N TYR A 320 -10.69 7.19 -28.42
CA TYR A 320 -11.92 6.71 -27.82
C TYR A 320 -11.96 6.96 -26.30
N ILE A 321 -10.88 6.65 -25.58
CA ILE A 321 -10.79 6.89 -24.14
C ILE A 321 -10.90 8.40 -23.83
N ARG A 322 -10.24 9.25 -24.64
CA ARG A 322 -10.40 10.70 -24.54
C ARG A 322 -11.86 11.12 -24.72
N HIS A 323 -12.56 10.59 -25.73
CA HIS A 323 -13.98 10.85 -25.94
C HIS A 323 -14.79 10.53 -24.68
N LEU A 324 -14.61 9.36 -24.08
CA LEU A 324 -15.31 8.96 -22.85
C LEU A 324 -15.07 9.95 -21.69
N PHE A 325 -13.85 10.46 -21.55
CA PHE A 325 -13.54 11.49 -20.54
C PHE A 325 -14.16 12.86 -20.85
N LYS A 326 -14.37 13.18 -22.13
CA LYS A 326 -14.99 14.45 -22.54
C LYS A 326 -16.52 14.43 -22.45
N THR A 327 -17.10 13.26 -22.40
CA THR A 327 -18.54 13.03 -22.25
C THR A 327 -18.91 12.53 -20.84
N ASP A 328 -17.96 12.56 -19.90
CA ASP A 328 -18.12 12.13 -18.50
C ASP A 328 -18.62 10.66 -18.36
N GLU A 329 -18.29 9.81 -19.34
CA GLU A 329 -18.64 8.39 -19.30
C GLU A 329 -17.78 7.62 -18.30
N THR A 330 -18.41 6.91 -17.37
CA THR A 330 -17.74 6.12 -16.31
C THR A 330 -16.85 5.01 -16.87
N PHE A 331 -17.14 4.52 -18.06
CA PHE A 331 -16.33 3.51 -18.73
C PHE A 331 -14.89 3.99 -18.99
N GLY A 332 -14.70 5.30 -19.28
CA GLY A 332 -13.37 5.89 -19.39
C GLY A 332 -12.55 5.75 -18.12
N LEU A 333 -13.18 6.00 -16.97
CA LEU A 333 -12.54 5.84 -15.65
C LEU A 333 -12.14 4.39 -15.37
N ARG A 334 -13.00 3.43 -15.75
CA ARG A 334 -12.73 2.00 -15.61
C ARG A 334 -11.55 1.57 -16.48
N LEU A 335 -11.54 1.91 -17.75
CA LEU A 335 -10.48 1.54 -18.70
C LEU A 335 -9.10 2.06 -18.25
N THR A 336 -9.03 3.31 -17.81
CA THR A 336 -7.77 3.91 -17.33
C THR A 336 -7.34 3.35 -15.97
N SER A 337 -8.27 3.04 -15.07
CA SER A 337 -7.97 2.40 -13.78
C SER A 337 -7.45 0.98 -13.99
N TYR A 338 -8.09 0.21 -14.88
CA TYR A 338 -7.63 -1.12 -15.27
C TYR A 338 -6.19 -1.07 -15.80
N HIS A 339 -5.93 -0.16 -16.74
CA HIS A 339 -4.60 -0.01 -17.34
C HIS A 339 -3.52 0.33 -16.29
N ASN A 340 -3.76 1.30 -15.42
CA ASN A 340 -2.78 1.72 -14.42
C ASN A 340 -2.50 0.63 -13.38
N LEU A 341 -3.51 -0.10 -12.95
CA LEU A 341 -3.33 -1.24 -12.03
C LEU A 341 -2.53 -2.35 -12.70
N TYR A 342 -2.90 -2.73 -13.93
CA TYR A 342 -2.15 -3.72 -14.71
C TYR A 342 -0.69 -3.30 -14.89
N PHE A 343 -0.43 -2.02 -15.16
CA PHE A 343 0.92 -1.49 -15.32
C PHE A 343 1.78 -1.75 -14.08
N LEU A 344 1.29 -1.43 -12.88
CA LEU A 344 2.05 -1.64 -11.65
C LEU A 344 2.18 -3.11 -11.28
N LEU A 345 1.14 -3.92 -11.46
CA LEU A 345 1.19 -5.36 -11.19
C LEU A 345 2.19 -6.06 -12.14
N ASN A 346 2.20 -5.67 -13.41
CA ASN A 346 3.15 -6.17 -14.39
C ASN A 346 4.58 -5.67 -14.12
N LEU A 347 4.76 -4.43 -13.67
CA LEU A 347 6.06 -3.91 -13.22
C LEU A 347 6.63 -4.79 -12.09
N MET A 348 5.83 -5.12 -11.08
CA MET A 348 6.29 -5.98 -9.99
C MET A 348 6.62 -7.41 -10.44
N LYS A 349 5.94 -7.93 -11.47
CA LYS A 349 6.31 -9.20 -12.11
C LYS A 349 7.68 -9.11 -12.79
N GLN A 350 7.96 -8.03 -13.50
CA GLN A 350 9.26 -7.80 -14.15
C GLN A 350 10.37 -7.60 -13.10
N VAL A 351 10.10 -6.88 -12.03
CA VAL A 351 11.03 -6.71 -10.89
C VAL A 351 11.39 -8.05 -10.26
N ARG A 352 10.41 -8.95 -10.01
CA ARG A 352 10.71 -10.30 -9.50
C ARG A 352 11.59 -11.11 -10.46
N GLN A 353 11.37 -10.98 -11.77
CA GLN A 353 12.23 -11.63 -12.76
C GLN A 353 13.65 -11.05 -12.71
N ALA A 354 13.80 -9.73 -12.63
CA ALA A 354 15.10 -9.08 -12.53
C ALA A 354 15.88 -9.49 -11.25
N ILE A 355 15.17 -9.70 -10.12
CA ILE A 355 15.78 -10.28 -8.90
C ILE A 355 16.25 -11.72 -9.15
N MET A 356 15.44 -12.53 -9.84
CA MET A 356 15.81 -13.92 -10.17
C MET A 356 17.06 -13.97 -11.03
N ASP A 357 17.20 -13.04 -11.97
CA ASP A 357 18.29 -12.98 -12.96
C ASP A 357 19.53 -12.20 -12.44
N ASP A 358 19.49 -11.66 -11.21
CA ASP A 358 20.55 -10.82 -10.60
C ASP A 358 20.93 -9.59 -11.46
N ASN A 359 19.93 -8.92 -12.06
CA ASN A 359 20.13 -7.76 -12.93
C ASN A 359 19.18 -6.59 -12.60
N LEU A 360 18.78 -6.46 -11.33
CA LEU A 360 17.79 -5.47 -10.89
C LEU A 360 18.25 -4.02 -11.08
N LEU A 361 19.56 -3.75 -10.95
CA LEU A 361 20.11 -2.39 -11.15
C LEU A 361 20.02 -1.98 -12.63
N GLU A 362 20.41 -2.87 -13.53
CA GLU A 362 20.32 -2.65 -14.98
C GLU A 362 18.85 -2.49 -15.42
N PHE A 363 17.98 -3.32 -14.88
CA PHE A 363 16.53 -3.19 -15.10
C PHE A 363 16.02 -1.81 -14.66
N ARG A 364 16.42 -1.35 -13.46
CA ARG A 364 16.06 -0.03 -12.95
C ARG A 364 16.50 1.10 -13.87
N GLU A 365 17.76 1.09 -14.29
CA GLU A 365 18.32 2.12 -15.18
C GLU A 365 17.57 2.18 -16.51
N ALA A 366 17.38 1.05 -17.16
CA ALA A 366 16.63 0.94 -18.42
C ALA A 366 15.18 1.42 -18.25
N PHE A 367 14.51 1.03 -17.16
CA PHE A 367 13.14 1.46 -16.87
C PHE A 367 13.06 2.98 -16.67
N LEU A 368 13.95 3.58 -15.87
CA LEU A 368 13.94 5.01 -15.59
C LEU A 368 14.26 5.85 -16.83
N GLU A 369 15.15 5.38 -17.70
CA GLU A 369 15.48 6.03 -18.97
C GLU A 369 14.25 6.03 -19.90
N GLU A 370 13.61 4.89 -20.07
CA GLU A 370 12.43 4.75 -20.94
C GLU A 370 11.24 5.53 -20.39
N TYR A 371 10.97 5.44 -19.09
CA TYR A 371 9.87 6.16 -18.43
C TYR A 371 10.08 7.68 -18.42
N GLY A 372 11.31 8.16 -18.63
CA GLY A 372 11.61 9.58 -18.79
C GLY A 372 11.80 10.35 -17.48
N PHE A 373 12.01 9.69 -16.34
CA PHE A 373 12.27 10.35 -15.06
C PHE A 373 13.49 11.26 -15.10
N ASN A 374 14.51 10.92 -15.88
CA ASN A 374 15.73 11.73 -16.05
C ASN A 374 15.47 13.03 -16.85
N LYS A 375 14.36 13.11 -17.61
CA LYS A 375 13.98 14.29 -18.40
C LYS A 375 13.09 15.27 -17.64
N GLU A 376 12.31 14.81 -16.66
CA GLU A 376 11.46 15.68 -15.83
C GLU A 376 12.25 16.43 -14.76
N ASN A 377 13.29 15.81 -14.20
CA ASN A 377 14.21 16.50 -13.25
C ASN A 377 15.00 17.63 -13.90
N ALA A 378 15.23 17.60 -15.21
CA ALA A 378 15.90 18.68 -15.95
C ALA A 378 14.97 19.87 -16.28
N ARG A 379 13.64 19.76 -16.05
CA ARG A 379 12.67 20.85 -16.32
C ARG A 379 12.15 21.52 -15.04
N ASN A 380 12.46 20.97 -13.88
CA ASN A 380 12.07 21.50 -12.56
C ASN A 380 13.25 22.03 -11.74
N CYS A 381 14.43 22.27 -12.39
CA CYS A 381 15.55 23.04 -11.87
C CYS A 381 15.53 24.45 -12.44
#